data_688d1fdcd6f3adeaf1edaf3581d15e3b
#
_entry.id   688d1fdcd6f3adeaf1edaf3581d15e3b
#
_cell.length_a   1.000
_cell.length_b   1.000
_cell.length_c   1.000
_cell.angle_alpha   90.00
_cell.angle_beta   90.00
_cell.angle_gamma   90.00
#
_symmetry.space_group_name_H-M   'P 1'
#
loop_
_entity.id
_entity.type
_entity.pdbx_description
1 polymer ?
#
loop_
_entity_poly.entity_id
_entity_poly.type
_entity_poly.pdbx_seq_one_letter_code
_entity_poly.pdbx_strand_id
1 'polypeptide(L)'
;MLGVMGAFSAQASSNPQGWKWYNEPHAAPTFTPPPPKPLEPNTTTRIMSATEQMDWFHETYKEALNDATIHSKDEDKLKTVMQLHQYIGERTSETGMTFKKVLLQHPELSYLKDRPAEFAARGTYHKLEREKKIDAVAHMRDEGWGFFFVYDGQDSLSQQLAPSLQAFSDTHGIEILGLSRDKTFVSGIRDNRNNDNKVEVPYAPALILVNPNTGEMKPLAYGFISQTALLGRFYNVANDYQTPDF
;
A
#
# COMPACT_ATOMS: atom_id res chain seq x y z
N MET A 1 73.58 89.04 3.85
CA MET A 1 72.42 89.30 4.68
C MET A 1 71.27 88.44 4.24
N LEU A 2 71.04 87.34 4.86
CA LEU A 2 69.89 86.48 4.55
C LEU A 2 69.13 86.26 5.85
N GLY A 3 67.87 86.68 5.89
CA GLY A 3 66.99 86.48 7.02
C GLY A 3 66.30 85.11 6.87
N VAL A 4 66.44 84.33 7.94
CA VAL A 4 65.71 83.04 8.02
C VAL A 4 64.34 83.28 8.66
N MET A 5 63.30 83.13 7.92
CA MET A 5 61.92 83.10 8.43
C MET A 5 61.60 81.66 8.99
N GLY A 6 61.49 81.63 10.32
CA GLY A 6 60.98 80.40 10.99
C GLY A 6 59.46 80.27 10.85
N ALA A 7 59.03 79.17 10.28
CA ALA A 7 57.63 78.82 10.25
C ALA A 7 57.23 78.20 11.60
N PHE A 8 56.35 78.86 12.32
CA PHE A 8 55.66 78.26 13.47
C PHE A 8 54.52 77.36 13.04
N SER A 9 54.68 76.10 13.25
CA SER A 9 53.56 75.14 13.07
C SER A 9 52.67 75.25 14.33
N ALA A 10 51.46 75.76 14.10
CA ALA A 10 50.41 75.71 15.11
C ALA A 10 49.88 74.26 15.18
N GLN A 11 50.18 73.50 16.23
CA GLN A 11 49.49 72.26 16.55
C GLN A 11 48.09 72.60 17.09
N ALA A 12 47.05 72.26 16.32
CA ALA A 12 45.68 72.33 16.79
C ALA A 12 45.52 71.25 17.89
N SER A 13 45.21 71.64 19.07
CA SER A 13 44.80 70.75 20.15
C SER A 13 43.50 70.07 19.77
N SER A 14 43.49 68.75 19.70
CA SER A 14 42.36 67.92 19.31
C SER A 14 41.22 67.84 20.35
N ASN A 15 41.30 68.64 21.39
CA ASN A 15 40.26 68.79 22.37
C ASN A 15 39.49 70.06 22.15
N PRO A 16 38.25 70.04 21.68
CA PRO A 16 37.42 71.23 21.62
C PRO A 16 37.26 71.76 23.07
N GLN A 17 37.71 73.01 23.29
CA GLN A 17 37.44 73.71 24.53
C GLN A 17 35.94 74.06 24.60
N GLY A 18 35.13 73.08 24.82
CA GLY A 18 33.72 73.25 25.24
C GLY A 18 33.72 73.59 26.72
N TRP A 19 32.91 74.49 27.07
CA TRP A 19 32.51 75.03 28.38
C TRP A 19 33.18 74.34 29.56
N LYS A 20 34.20 74.95 30.13
CA LYS A 20 35.10 74.45 31.24
C LYS A 20 34.42 74.08 32.54
N TRP A 21 33.15 74.41 32.67
CA TRP A 21 32.33 74.04 33.83
C TRP A 21 31.62 72.68 33.69
N TYR A 22 31.83 71.97 32.54
CA TYR A 22 31.24 70.63 32.25
C TYR A 22 32.33 69.54 32.21
N ASN A 23 33.56 69.83 32.75
CA ASN A 23 34.53 68.74 32.90
C ASN A 23 34.14 67.95 34.11
N GLU A 24 33.34 66.98 33.95
CA GLU A 24 33.16 65.91 34.96
C GLU A 24 34.51 65.20 35.12
N PRO A 25 34.93 64.90 36.36
CA PRO A 25 36.11 64.09 36.59
C PRO A 25 35.84 62.72 35.89
N HIS A 26 36.77 62.28 35.04
CA HIS A 26 36.71 60.96 34.47
C HIS A 26 36.52 59.95 35.58
N ALA A 27 35.34 59.28 35.58
CA ALA A 27 35.13 58.21 36.53
C ALA A 27 36.23 57.17 36.35
N ALA A 28 36.82 56.74 37.46
CA ALA A 28 37.82 55.69 37.43
C ALA A 28 37.23 54.48 36.68
N PRO A 29 37.97 53.79 35.82
CA PRO A 29 37.43 52.62 35.10
C PRO A 29 36.88 51.61 36.11
N THR A 30 35.59 51.49 36.13
CA THR A 30 34.92 50.49 36.95
C THR A 30 35.32 49.13 36.36
N PHE A 31 36.08 48.37 37.13
CA PHE A 31 36.39 46.99 36.77
C PHE A 31 35.03 46.20 36.66
N THR A 32 34.55 46.04 35.48
CA THR A 32 33.45 45.12 35.23
C THR A 32 34.05 43.73 35.17
N PRO A 33 33.74 42.82 36.09
CA PRO A 33 34.22 41.44 35.96
C PRO A 33 33.77 40.92 34.59
N PRO A 34 34.64 40.16 33.90
CA PRO A 34 34.23 39.58 32.62
C PRO A 34 32.90 38.80 32.81
N PRO A 35 31.96 38.89 31.85
CA PRO A 35 30.72 38.17 31.94
C PRO A 35 31.05 36.69 32.21
N PRO A 36 30.32 36.02 33.11
CA PRO A 36 30.52 34.60 33.34
C PRO A 36 30.49 33.90 31.98
N LYS A 37 31.54 33.09 31.70
CA LYS A 37 31.55 32.24 30.52
C LYS A 37 30.19 31.56 30.45
N PRO A 38 29.50 31.62 29.29
CA PRO A 38 28.29 30.83 29.09
C PRO A 38 28.61 29.40 29.50
N LEU A 39 27.87 28.85 30.44
CA LEU A 39 27.91 27.43 30.73
C LEU A 39 27.68 26.77 29.38
N GLU A 40 28.66 26.03 28.86
CA GLU A 40 28.44 25.21 27.68
C GLU A 40 27.20 24.36 27.98
N PRO A 41 26.12 24.47 27.18
CA PRO A 41 24.98 23.64 27.45
C PRO A 41 25.46 22.20 27.42
N ASN A 42 25.26 21.46 28.52
CA ASN A 42 25.45 20.01 28.55
C ASN A 42 24.40 19.38 27.56
N THR A 43 24.58 19.68 26.29
CA THR A 43 23.75 19.15 25.24
C THR A 43 24.25 17.74 24.91
N THR A 44 23.77 16.77 25.64
CA THR A 44 23.95 15.38 25.25
C THR A 44 23.13 15.19 23.97
N THR A 45 23.78 15.23 22.81
CA THR A 45 23.14 14.97 21.53
C THR A 45 22.82 13.48 21.48
N ARG A 46 21.60 13.11 21.80
CA ARG A 46 21.09 11.76 21.62
C ARG A 46 20.64 11.63 20.17
N ILE A 47 21.24 10.69 19.44
CA ILE A 47 20.77 10.33 18.11
C ILE A 47 19.50 9.47 18.26
N MET A 48 18.38 9.97 17.77
CA MET A 48 17.11 9.23 17.77
C MET A 48 17.17 8.10 16.73
N SER A 49 16.63 6.94 17.07
CA SER A 49 16.40 5.87 16.11
C SER A 49 15.38 6.31 15.04
N ALA A 50 15.30 5.59 13.92
CA ALA A 50 14.34 5.91 12.87
C ALA A 50 12.88 5.86 13.37
N THR A 51 12.54 4.92 14.25
CA THR A 51 11.23 4.82 14.89
C THR A 51 10.94 6.03 15.77
N GLU A 52 11.87 6.38 16.67
CA GLU A 52 11.72 7.55 17.55
C GLU A 52 11.55 8.85 16.73
N GLN A 53 12.26 8.99 15.60
CA GLN A 53 12.10 10.15 14.71
C GLN A 53 10.70 10.19 14.09
N MET A 54 10.17 9.05 13.65
CA MET A 54 8.82 8.97 13.07
C MET A 54 7.75 9.21 14.11
N ASP A 55 7.87 8.66 15.30
CA ASP A 55 6.94 8.88 16.42
C ASP A 55 6.89 10.37 16.79
N TRP A 56 8.06 10.99 16.94
CA TRP A 56 8.15 12.43 17.17
C TRP A 56 7.50 13.24 16.05
N PHE A 57 7.72 12.87 14.81
CA PHE A 57 7.13 13.57 13.66
C PHE A 57 5.62 13.44 13.65
N HIS A 58 5.08 12.23 13.89
CA HIS A 58 3.63 11.99 13.95
C HIS A 58 2.96 12.78 15.07
N GLU A 59 3.57 12.83 16.25
CA GLU A 59 3.07 13.63 17.37
C GLU A 59 3.08 15.12 17.04
N THR A 60 4.19 15.62 16.50
CA THR A 60 4.34 17.03 16.09
C THR A 60 3.32 17.42 15.02
N TYR A 61 3.14 16.57 14.00
CA TYR A 61 2.16 16.80 12.95
C TYR A 61 0.72 16.81 13.49
N LYS A 62 0.39 15.85 14.34
CA LYS A 62 -0.92 15.75 14.99
C LYS A 62 -1.22 16.99 15.84
N GLU A 63 -0.24 17.44 16.61
CA GLU A 63 -0.40 18.64 17.44
C GLU A 63 -0.61 19.89 16.58
N ALA A 64 0.21 20.09 15.55
CA ALA A 64 0.06 21.20 14.62
C ALA A 64 -1.33 21.21 13.94
N LEU A 65 -1.83 20.04 13.52
CA LEU A 65 -3.14 19.89 12.91
C LEU A 65 -4.27 20.21 13.88
N ASN A 66 -4.19 19.73 15.12
CA ASN A 66 -5.17 20.00 16.17
C ASN A 66 -5.20 21.50 16.53
N ASP A 67 -4.01 22.10 16.67
CA ASP A 67 -3.87 23.51 17.01
C ASP A 67 -4.44 24.41 15.89
N ALA A 68 -4.15 24.13 14.63
CA ALA A 68 -4.73 24.84 13.49
C ALA A 68 -6.26 24.63 13.37
N THR A 69 -6.76 23.47 13.77
CA THR A 69 -8.20 23.18 13.76
C THR A 69 -8.94 23.97 14.83
N ILE A 70 -8.38 24.03 16.05
CA ILE A 70 -8.96 24.80 17.16
C ILE A 70 -8.91 26.30 16.86
N HIS A 71 -7.81 26.77 16.27
CA HIS A 71 -7.60 28.17 15.94
C HIS A 71 -7.77 28.42 14.43
N SER A 72 -8.88 28.02 13.88
CA SER A 72 -9.16 27.97 12.44
C SER A 72 -8.99 29.29 11.66
N LYS A 73 -8.88 30.43 12.34
CA LYS A 73 -8.65 31.75 11.75
C LYS A 73 -7.19 32.22 11.86
N ASP A 74 -6.32 31.42 12.47
CA ASP A 74 -4.91 31.72 12.62
C ASP A 74 -4.15 31.24 11.38
N GLU A 75 -3.74 32.19 10.56
CA GLU A 75 -3.06 31.91 9.29
C GLU A 75 -1.69 31.27 9.47
N ASP A 76 -0.95 31.64 10.54
CA ASP A 76 0.39 31.08 10.80
C ASP A 76 0.34 29.62 11.20
N LYS A 77 -0.68 29.23 11.98
CA LYS A 77 -0.89 27.83 12.35
C LYS A 77 -1.28 26.98 11.14
N LEU A 78 -2.18 27.48 10.30
CA LEU A 78 -2.56 26.80 9.07
C LEU A 78 -1.38 26.70 8.12
N LYS A 79 -0.58 27.76 7.96
CA LYS A 79 0.67 27.74 7.18
C LYS A 79 1.63 26.66 7.64
N THR A 80 1.80 26.48 8.95
CA THR A 80 2.65 25.42 9.53
C THR A 80 2.18 24.04 9.10
N VAL A 81 0.88 23.77 9.16
CA VAL A 81 0.30 22.50 8.68
C VAL A 81 0.56 22.30 7.18
N MET A 82 0.36 23.34 6.37
CA MET A 82 0.62 23.28 4.92
C MET A 82 2.09 22.98 4.60
N GLN A 83 3.03 23.58 5.35
CA GLN A 83 4.46 23.29 5.22
C GLN A 83 4.80 21.85 5.57
N LEU A 84 4.18 21.29 6.63
CA LEU A 84 4.33 19.87 6.97
C LEU A 84 3.76 18.96 5.89
N HIS A 85 2.62 19.29 5.29
CA HIS A 85 2.05 18.55 4.15
C HIS A 85 2.99 18.57 2.94
N GLN A 86 3.56 19.73 2.61
CA GLN A 86 4.54 19.84 1.53
C GLN A 86 5.75 18.97 1.80
N TYR A 87 6.30 19.01 2.99
CA TYR A 87 7.44 18.18 3.41
C TYR A 87 7.12 16.68 3.24
N ILE A 88 5.93 16.23 3.70
CA ILE A 88 5.49 14.83 3.54
C ILE A 88 5.44 14.47 2.05
N GLY A 89 4.86 15.33 1.22
CA GLY A 89 4.76 15.12 -0.24
C GLY A 89 6.13 14.97 -0.91
N GLU A 90 7.07 15.83 -0.57
CA GLU A 90 8.45 15.77 -1.07
C GLU A 90 9.14 14.46 -0.66
N ARG A 91 9.08 14.07 0.61
CA ARG A 91 9.67 12.82 1.11
C ARG A 91 9.03 11.58 0.50
N THR A 92 7.72 11.60 0.33
CA THR A 92 6.99 10.51 -0.34
C THR A 92 7.44 10.35 -1.80
N SER A 93 7.62 11.48 -2.50
CA SER A 93 8.10 11.48 -3.88
C SER A 93 9.53 10.97 -4.00
N GLU A 94 10.44 11.40 -3.13
CA GLU A 94 11.83 10.91 -3.05
C GLU A 94 11.87 9.40 -2.79
N THR A 95 11.07 8.93 -1.83
CA THR A 95 10.97 7.50 -1.50
C THR A 95 10.43 6.72 -2.71
N GLY A 96 9.40 7.24 -3.38
CA GLY A 96 8.82 6.62 -4.57
C GLY A 96 9.83 6.51 -5.73
N MET A 97 10.64 7.53 -5.94
CA MET A 97 11.70 7.49 -6.96
C MET A 97 12.83 6.52 -6.60
N THR A 98 13.23 6.49 -5.33
CA THR A 98 14.21 5.52 -4.83
C THR A 98 13.69 4.09 -4.95
N PHE A 99 12.41 3.87 -4.62
CA PHE A 99 11.75 2.56 -4.79
C PHE A 99 11.80 2.10 -6.25
N LYS A 100 11.47 2.97 -7.22
CA LYS A 100 11.57 2.65 -8.66
C LYS A 100 12.99 2.29 -9.05
N LYS A 101 14.00 3.02 -8.55
CA LYS A 101 15.41 2.72 -8.81
C LYS A 101 15.81 1.35 -8.26
N VAL A 102 15.39 1.03 -7.03
CA VAL A 102 15.64 -0.28 -6.41
C VAL A 102 15.01 -1.40 -7.22
N LEU A 103 13.76 -1.25 -7.69
CA LEU A 103 13.10 -2.25 -8.54
C LEU A 103 13.81 -2.48 -9.88
N LEU A 104 14.48 -1.45 -10.43
CA LEU A 104 15.29 -1.62 -11.66
C LEU A 104 16.63 -2.33 -11.39
N GLN A 105 17.24 -2.08 -10.24
CA GLN A 105 18.48 -2.73 -9.83
C GLN A 105 18.27 -4.15 -9.30
N HIS A 106 17.10 -4.41 -8.74
CA HIS A 106 16.69 -5.67 -8.12
C HIS A 106 15.36 -6.16 -8.72
N PRO A 107 15.39 -6.63 -9.98
CA PRO A 107 14.17 -7.06 -10.69
C PRO A 107 13.46 -8.23 -9.99
N GLU A 108 14.16 -9.01 -9.18
CA GLU A 108 13.58 -10.07 -8.35
C GLU A 108 12.55 -9.58 -7.34
N LEU A 109 12.62 -8.30 -6.92
CA LEU A 109 11.66 -7.66 -6.03
C LEU A 109 10.46 -7.06 -6.76
N SER A 110 10.49 -7.08 -8.10
CA SER A 110 9.44 -6.46 -8.91
C SER A 110 8.29 -7.42 -9.17
N TYR A 111 7.09 -7.08 -8.67
CA TYR A 111 5.84 -7.75 -9.04
C TYR A 111 5.57 -7.69 -10.56
N LEU A 112 6.05 -6.64 -11.24
CA LEU A 112 5.82 -6.43 -12.66
C LEU A 112 6.69 -7.32 -13.56
N LYS A 113 7.69 -8.02 -13.00
CA LYS A 113 8.53 -8.95 -13.74
C LYS A 113 7.70 -10.01 -14.48
N ASP A 114 6.72 -10.57 -13.80
CA ASP A 114 5.87 -11.64 -14.32
C ASP A 114 4.44 -11.18 -14.62
N ARG A 115 4.09 -9.95 -14.29
CA ARG A 115 2.72 -9.37 -14.41
C ARG A 115 2.78 -7.95 -14.97
N PRO A 116 2.49 -7.76 -16.25
CA PRO A 116 2.54 -6.46 -16.87
C PRO A 116 1.46 -5.52 -16.34
N ALA A 117 1.86 -4.31 -15.93
CA ALA A 117 0.95 -3.26 -15.50
C ALA A 117 0.36 -2.46 -16.67
N GLU A 118 1.03 -2.48 -17.82
CA GLU A 118 0.61 -1.73 -19.00
C GLU A 118 -0.62 -2.35 -19.66
N PHE A 119 -1.57 -1.50 -20.07
CA PHE A 119 -2.85 -1.93 -20.64
C PHE A 119 -2.68 -2.84 -21.87
N ALA A 120 -1.74 -2.55 -22.75
CA ALA A 120 -1.48 -3.33 -23.96
C ALA A 120 -0.93 -4.75 -23.66
N ALA A 121 -0.07 -4.87 -22.67
CA ALA A 121 0.50 -6.15 -22.25
C ALA A 121 -0.44 -6.96 -21.35
N ARG A 122 -1.31 -6.28 -20.62
CA ARG A 122 -2.28 -6.91 -19.70
C ARG A 122 -3.27 -7.82 -20.45
N GLY A 123 -3.73 -7.41 -21.62
CA GLY A 123 -4.63 -8.24 -22.44
C GLY A 123 -4.00 -9.58 -22.85
N THR A 124 -2.74 -9.55 -23.29
CA THR A 124 -1.97 -10.77 -23.65
C THR A 124 -1.74 -11.66 -22.42
N TYR A 125 -1.37 -11.05 -21.28
CA TYR A 125 -1.18 -11.77 -20.03
C TYR A 125 -2.46 -12.50 -19.58
N HIS A 126 -3.60 -11.79 -19.53
CA HIS A 126 -4.89 -12.41 -19.15
C HIS A 126 -5.32 -13.51 -20.12
N LYS A 127 -4.99 -13.38 -21.40
CA LYS A 127 -5.26 -14.43 -22.38
C LYS A 127 -4.45 -15.69 -22.07
N LEU A 128 -3.13 -15.55 -21.85
CA LEU A 128 -2.26 -16.66 -21.49
C LEU A 128 -2.66 -17.33 -20.17
N GLU A 129 -3.01 -16.55 -19.15
CA GLU A 129 -3.49 -17.07 -17.88
C GLU A 129 -4.81 -17.83 -18.02
N ARG A 130 -5.70 -17.32 -18.87
CA ARG A 130 -6.94 -18.02 -19.17
C ARG A 130 -6.69 -19.34 -19.92
N GLU A 131 -5.78 -19.36 -20.89
CA GLU A 131 -5.39 -20.56 -21.62
C GLU A 131 -4.84 -21.62 -20.67
N LYS A 132 -3.93 -21.29 -19.77
CA LYS A 132 -3.44 -22.20 -18.71
C LYS A 132 -4.56 -22.80 -17.86
N LYS A 133 -5.56 -21.98 -17.50
CA LYS A 133 -6.70 -22.43 -16.70
C LYS A 133 -7.62 -23.38 -17.51
N ILE A 134 -7.79 -23.12 -18.79
CA ILE A 134 -8.54 -24.01 -19.70
C ILE A 134 -7.80 -25.35 -19.88
N ASP A 135 -6.48 -25.30 -20.07
CA ASP A 135 -5.65 -26.50 -20.22
C ASP A 135 -5.69 -27.36 -18.94
N ALA A 136 -5.75 -26.75 -17.76
CA ALA A 136 -5.90 -27.47 -16.50
C ALA A 136 -7.25 -28.22 -16.42
N VAL A 137 -8.35 -27.59 -16.87
CA VAL A 137 -9.65 -28.27 -16.95
C VAL A 137 -9.61 -29.43 -17.96
N ALA A 138 -8.98 -29.21 -19.13
CA ALA A 138 -8.86 -30.25 -20.16
C ALA A 138 -8.04 -31.43 -19.63
N HIS A 139 -6.94 -31.20 -18.95
CA HIS A 139 -6.12 -32.25 -18.33
C HIS A 139 -6.92 -33.07 -17.31
N MET A 140 -7.64 -32.39 -16.41
CA MET A 140 -8.49 -33.06 -15.44
C MET A 140 -9.60 -33.91 -16.12
N ARG A 141 -10.26 -33.38 -17.13
CA ARG A 141 -11.23 -34.11 -17.93
C ARG A 141 -10.62 -35.39 -18.52
N ASP A 142 -9.43 -35.27 -19.11
CA ASP A 142 -8.74 -36.40 -19.77
C ASP A 142 -8.28 -37.47 -18.75
N GLU A 143 -8.08 -37.08 -17.50
CA GLU A 143 -7.86 -37.98 -16.36
C GLU A 143 -9.16 -38.60 -15.79
N GLY A 144 -10.30 -38.27 -16.39
CA GLY A 144 -11.61 -38.78 -15.99
C GLY A 144 -12.29 -38.06 -14.85
N TRP A 145 -11.83 -36.82 -14.52
CA TRP A 145 -12.54 -36.01 -13.55
C TRP A 145 -13.82 -35.40 -14.14
N GLY A 146 -14.85 -35.31 -13.27
CA GLY A 146 -16.07 -34.55 -13.47
C GLY A 146 -16.38 -33.75 -12.22
N PHE A 147 -17.54 -33.12 -12.14
CA PHE A 147 -17.93 -32.43 -10.91
C PHE A 147 -19.42 -32.58 -10.59
N PHE A 148 -19.72 -32.65 -9.30
CA PHE A 148 -21.07 -32.63 -8.78
C PHE A 148 -21.53 -31.23 -8.49
N PHE A 149 -22.77 -30.95 -8.87
CA PHE A 149 -23.50 -29.78 -8.41
C PHE A 149 -24.53 -30.24 -7.38
N VAL A 150 -24.19 -30.05 -6.08
CA VAL A 150 -25.06 -30.41 -4.96
C VAL A 150 -25.94 -29.22 -4.62
N TYR A 151 -27.25 -29.39 -4.67
CA TYR A 151 -28.17 -28.25 -4.58
C TYR A 151 -29.53 -28.62 -3.95
N ASP A 152 -30.25 -27.59 -3.51
CA ASP A 152 -31.67 -27.65 -3.20
C ASP A 152 -32.44 -27.08 -4.39
N GLY A 153 -33.30 -27.92 -5.04
CA GLY A 153 -33.95 -27.57 -6.29
C GLY A 153 -35.00 -26.44 -6.18
N GLN A 154 -35.51 -26.19 -4.98
CA GLN A 154 -36.40 -25.06 -4.69
C GLN A 154 -35.65 -23.75 -4.41
N ASP A 155 -34.34 -23.79 -4.21
CA ASP A 155 -33.54 -22.61 -3.97
C ASP A 155 -33.34 -21.81 -5.28
N SER A 156 -33.67 -20.52 -5.23
CA SER A 156 -33.55 -19.62 -6.39
C SER A 156 -32.12 -19.44 -6.87
N LEU A 157 -31.16 -19.48 -5.98
CA LEU A 157 -29.73 -19.36 -6.29
C LEU A 157 -29.26 -20.58 -7.09
N SER A 158 -29.65 -21.78 -6.66
CA SER A 158 -29.39 -23.03 -7.35
C SER A 158 -29.98 -23.06 -8.76
N GLN A 159 -31.22 -22.58 -8.90
CA GLN A 159 -31.90 -22.49 -10.22
C GLN A 159 -31.19 -21.53 -11.18
N GLN A 160 -30.72 -20.39 -10.70
CA GLN A 160 -30.01 -19.39 -11.51
C GLN A 160 -28.57 -19.82 -11.86
N LEU A 161 -27.90 -20.56 -10.99
CA LEU A 161 -26.55 -21.03 -11.22
C LEU A 161 -26.48 -22.20 -12.21
N ALA A 162 -27.46 -23.09 -12.18
CA ALA A 162 -27.50 -24.32 -12.98
C ALA A 162 -27.24 -24.14 -14.49
N PRO A 163 -27.88 -23.20 -15.22
CA PRO A 163 -27.61 -23.01 -16.64
C PRO A 163 -26.17 -22.58 -16.92
N SER A 164 -25.59 -21.76 -16.05
CA SER A 164 -24.18 -21.29 -16.18
C SER A 164 -23.20 -22.44 -16.01
N LEU A 165 -23.47 -23.37 -15.09
CA LEU A 165 -22.65 -24.54 -14.86
C LEU A 165 -22.75 -25.54 -16.01
N GLN A 166 -23.93 -25.75 -16.54
CA GLN A 166 -24.10 -26.59 -17.71
C GLN A 166 -23.38 -26.02 -18.94
N ALA A 167 -23.46 -24.70 -19.16
CA ALA A 167 -22.73 -24.03 -20.23
C ALA A 167 -21.21 -24.14 -20.04
N PHE A 168 -20.71 -24.10 -18.80
CA PHE A 168 -19.29 -24.35 -18.48
C PHE A 168 -18.90 -25.79 -18.85
N SER A 169 -19.70 -26.77 -18.43
CA SER A 169 -19.52 -28.18 -18.76
C SER A 169 -19.46 -28.40 -20.30
N ASP A 170 -20.40 -27.83 -21.04
CA ASP A 170 -20.45 -27.93 -22.50
C ASP A 170 -19.23 -27.25 -23.17
N THR A 171 -18.81 -26.10 -22.68
CA THR A 171 -17.68 -25.35 -23.25
C THR A 171 -16.36 -26.05 -23.06
N HIS A 172 -16.13 -26.67 -21.90
CA HIS A 172 -14.87 -27.31 -21.55
C HIS A 172 -14.89 -28.84 -21.68
N GLY A 173 -16.03 -29.43 -22.00
CA GLY A 173 -16.20 -30.86 -22.17
C GLY A 173 -16.05 -31.67 -20.89
N ILE A 174 -16.11 -31.03 -19.71
CA ILE A 174 -16.03 -31.71 -18.41
C ILE A 174 -17.43 -32.06 -17.91
N GLU A 175 -17.64 -33.30 -17.48
CA GLU A 175 -18.95 -33.79 -17.07
C GLU A 175 -19.47 -33.14 -15.79
N ILE A 176 -20.75 -32.82 -15.76
CA ILE A 176 -21.48 -32.35 -14.59
C ILE A 176 -22.63 -33.27 -14.24
N LEU A 177 -22.77 -33.59 -12.95
CA LEU A 177 -23.95 -34.31 -12.44
C LEU A 177 -24.61 -33.48 -11.34
N GLY A 178 -25.86 -33.15 -11.51
CA GLY A 178 -26.69 -32.49 -10.51
C GLY A 178 -27.14 -33.46 -9.43
N LEU A 179 -26.91 -33.12 -8.15
CA LEU A 179 -27.33 -33.91 -7.00
C LEU A 179 -28.31 -33.10 -6.14
N SER A 180 -29.59 -33.42 -6.29
CA SER A 180 -30.66 -32.76 -5.52
C SER A 180 -30.72 -33.29 -4.08
N ARG A 181 -30.76 -32.39 -3.10
CA ARG A 181 -30.93 -32.71 -1.67
C ARG A 181 -32.41 -32.79 -1.26
N ASP A 182 -33.27 -32.04 -1.95
CA ASP A 182 -34.70 -31.94 -1.66
C ASP A 182 -35.59 -32.72 -2.65
N LYS A 183 -34.99 -33.55 -3.52
CA LYS A 183 -35.65 -34.33 -4.58
C LYS A 183 -36.32 -33.51 -5.67
N THR A 184 -36.11 -32.21 -5.71
CA THR A 184 -36.56 -31.31 -6.76
C THR A 184 -35.39 -31.07 -7.73
N PHE A 185 -35.64 -31.27 -9.04
CA PHE A 185 -34.58 -31.11 -10.03
C PHE A 185 -34.58 -29.69 -10.64
N VAL A 186 -33.42 -29.13 -10.85
CA VAL A 186 -33.24 -27.86 -11.60
C VAL A 186 -33.24 -28.18 -13.10
N SER A 187 -33.94 -27.35 -13.90
CA SER A 187 -34.03 -27.55 -15.34
C SER A 187 -32.74 -27.19 -16.10
N GLY A 188 -31.83 -26.45 -15.46
CA GLY A 188 -30.61 -25.99 -16.08
C GLY A 188 -29.49 -27.03 -16.19
N ILE A 189 -29.61 -28.18 -15.55
CA ILE A 189 -28.67 -29.31 -15.62
C ILE A 189 -29.33 -30.47 -16.35
N ARG A 190 -28.61 -31.11 -17.28
CA ARG A 190 -29.16 -32.23 -18.07
C ARG A 190 -29.27 -33.48 -17.24
N ASP A 191 -28.22 -33.85 -16.52
CA ASP A 191 -28.18 -35.08 -15.75
C ASP A 191 -28.34 -34.77 -14.27
N ASN A 192 -29.49 -35.16 -13.73
CA ASN A 192 -29.84 -34.94 -12.33
C ASN A 192 -30.15 -36.28 -11.63
N ARG A 193 -29.73 -36.40 -10.39
CA ARG A 193 -30.05 -37.51 -9.49
C ARG A 193 -30.38 -37.00 -8.08
N ASN A 194 -31.06 -37.82 -7.31
CA ASN A 194 -31.22 -37.59 -5.89
C ASN A 194 -29.87 -37.84 -5.20
N ASN A 195 -29.51 -36.98 -4.28
CA ASN A 195 -28.27 -37.13 -3.52
C ASN A 195 -28.32 -38.31 -2.54
N ASP A 196 -29.50 -38.59 -2.00
CA ASP A 196 -29.72 -39.70 -1.00
C ASP A 196 -28.67 -39.70 0.13
N ASN A 197 -28.20 -38.50 0.55
CA ASN A 197 -27.16 -38.26 1.52
C ASN A 197 -25.78 -38.90 1.20
N LYS A 198 -25.51 -39.19 -0.06
CA LYS A 198 -24.24 -39.79 -0.50
C LYS A 198 -23.09 -38.79 -0.53
N VAL A 199 -23.41 -37.55 -0.85
CA VAL A 199 -22.42 -36.43 -0.86
C VAL A 199 -22.87 -35.40 0.15
N GLU A 200 -22.12 -35.33 1.26
CA GLU A 200 -22.36 -34.35 2.31
C GLU A 200 -21.61 -33.05 2.01
N VAL A 201 -22.32 -31.93 2.11
CA VAL A 201 -21.73 -30.60 1.93
C VAL A 201 -22.16 -29.67 3.07
N PRO A 202 -21.28 -28.82 3.57
CA PRO A 202 -21.61 -27.89 4.67
C PRO A 202 -22.63 -26.83 4.24
N TYR A 203 -22.64 -26.44 2.95
CA TYR A 203 -23.53 -25.44 2.37
C TYR A 203 -23.97 -25.87 0.98
N ALA A 204 -25.20 -25.53 0.58
CA ALA A 204 -25.71 -25.64 -0.78
C ALA A 204 -26.06 -24.24 -1.33
N PRO A 205 -25.91 -23.99 -2.64
CA PRO A 205 -25.33 -24.91 -3.61
C PRO A 205 -23.80 -25.09 -3.44
N ALA A 206 -23.32 -26.27 -3.83
CA ALA A 206 -21.90 -26.64 -3.75
C ALA A 206 -21.42 -27.31 -5.04
N LEU A 207 -20.16 -27.09 -5.39
CA LEU A 207 -19.47 -27.76 -6.48
C LEU A 207 -18.37 -28.63 -5.92
N ILE A 208 -18.38 -29.91 -6.22
CA ILE A 208 -17.42 -30.89 -5.76
C ILE A 208 -16.82 -31.59 -6.98
N LEU A 209 -15.51 -31.42 -7.16
CA LEU A 209 -14.76 -32.17 -8.15
C LEU A 209 -14.70 -33.66 -7.74
N VAL A 210 -14.89 -34.57 -8.66
CA VAL A 210 -14.90 -35.99 -8.40
C VAL A 210 -14.18 -36.76 -9.50
N ASN A 211 -13.36 -37.72 -9.10
CA ASN A 211 -12.84 -38.70 -10.03
C ASN A 211 -13.50 -40.07 -9.74
N PRO A 212 -14.41 -40.53 -10.58
CA PRO A 212 -15.14 -41.80 -10.37
C PRO A 212 -14.23 -43.03 -10.39
N ASN A 213 -13.05 -42.94 -11.04
CA ASN A 213 -12.11 -44.07 -11.11
C ASN A 213 -11.34 -44.27 -9.80
N THR A 214 -11.03 -43.18 -9.08
CA THR A 214 -10.29 -43.25 -7.81
C THR A 214 -11.18 -43.06 -6.59
N GLY A 215 -12.40 -42.55 -6.76
CA GLY A 215 -13.29 -42.15 -5.68
C GLY A 215 -12.88 -40.86 -4.96
N GLU A 216 -11.89 -40.15 -5.48
CA GLU A 216 -11.39 -38.89 -4.89
C GLU A 216 -12.40 -37.76 -5.12
N MET A 217 -12.64 -36.95 -4.06
CA MET A 217 -13.51 -35.78 -4.10
C MET A 217 -12.77 -34.58 -3.52
N LYS A 218 -12.87 -33.43 -4.21
CA LYS A 218 -12.28 -32.15 -3.79
C LYS A 218 -13.31 -31.04 -3.90
N PRO A 219 -13.50 -30.18 -2.89
CA PRO A 219 -14.41 -29.05 -3.01
C PRO A 219 -13.86 -28.01 -4.01
N LEU A 220 -14.73 -27.52 -4.91
CA LEU A 220 -14.41 -26.42 -5.84
C LEU A 220 -14.98 -25.10 -5.37
N ALA A 221 -16.26 -25.09 -4.97
CA ALA A 221 -16.92 -23.83 -4.56
C ALA A 221 -18.17 -24.10 -3.72
N TYR A 222 -18.56 -23.11 -2.94
CA TYR A 222 -19.82 -23.04 -2.23
C TYR A 222 -20.53 -21.74 -2.60
N GLY A 223 -21.82 -21.77 -2.81
CA GLY A 223 -22.64 -20.63 -3.21
C GLY A 223 -22.45 -20.24 -4.69
N PHE A 224 -22.66 -18.96 -5.00
CA PHE A 224 -22.56 -18.45 -6.37
C PHE A 224 -21.09 -18.36 -6.83
N ILE A 225 -20.86 -18.79 -8.08
CA ILE A 225 -19.54 -18.67 -8.72
C ILE A 225 -19.71 -18.32 -10.21
N SER A 226 -18.85 -17.43 -10.71
CA SER A 226 -18.79 -17.13 -12.14
C SER A 226 -17.96 -18.20 -12.89
N GLN A 227 -18.18 -18.35 -14.19
CA GLN A 227 -17.39 -19.29 -15.00
C GLN A 227 -15.89 -18.98 -14.98
N THR A 228 -15.52 -17.69 -14.97
CA THR A 228 -14.10 -17.27 -14.87
C THR A 228 -13.49 -17.67 -13.53
N ALA A 229 -14.21 -17.46 -12.44
CA ALA A 229 -13.76 -17.87 -11.13
C ALA A 229 -13.69 -19.40 -11.02
N LEU A 230 -14.63 -20.12 -11.65
CA LEU A 230 -14.62 -21.60 -11.67
C LEU A 230 -13.39 -22.14 -12.40
N LEU A 231 -12.99 -21.55 -13.52
CA LEU A 231 -11.71 -21.89 -14.19
C LEU A 231 -10.51 -21.73 -13.25
N GLY A 232 -10.48 -20.65 -12.47
CA GLY A 232 -9.44 -20.44 -11.45
C GLY A 232 -9.46 -21.54 -10.38
N ARG A 233 -10.65 -21.97 -9.93
CA ARG A 233 -10.76 -23.04 -8.94
C ARG A 233 -10.25 -24.38 -9.45
N PHE A 234 -10.57 -24.74 -10.70
CA PHE A 234 -10.01 -25.93 -11.33
C PHE A 234 -8.49 -25.87 -11.40
N TYR A 235 -7.94 -24.74 -11.83
CA TYR A 235 -6.50 -24.54 -11.91
C TYR A 235 -5.82 -24.68 -10.54
N ASN A 236 -6.39 -24.07 -9.50
CA ASN A 236 -5.85 -24.14 -8.15
C ASN A 236 -5.86 -25.55 -7.60
N VAL A 237 -6.94 -26.30 -7.80
CA VAL A 237 -7.04 -27.69 -7.37
C VAL A 237 -6.08 -28.59 -8.15
N ALA A 238 -5.92 -28.35 -9.47
CA ALA A 238 -4.95 -29.10 -10.30
C ALA A 238 -3.50 -28.91 -9.85
N ASN A 239 -3.16 -27.70 -9.34
CA ASN A 239 -1.81 -27.37 -8.88
C ASN A 239 -1.64 -27.49 -7.36
N ASP A 240 -2.61 -28.06 -6.67
CA ASP A 240 -2.60 -28.19 -5.20
C ASP A 240 -2.32 -26.84 -4.49
N TYR A 241 -2.87 -25.76 -5.03
CA TYR A 241 -2.71 -24.37 -4.53
C TYR A 241 -1.26 -23.86 -4.43
N GLN A 242 -0.33 -24.47 -5.13
CA GLN A 242 1.09 -24.08 -5.07
C GLN A 242 1.41 -22.84 -5.90
N THR A 243 0.62 -22.55 -6.91
CA THR A 243 0.83 -21.39 -7.79
C THR A 243 -0.16 -20.29 -7.45
N PRO A 244 0.30 -19.06 -7.09
CA PRO A 244 -0.60 -17.94 -6.85
C PRO A 244 -1.36 -17.57 -8.13
N ASP A 245 -2.67 -17.33 -8.02
CA ASP A 245 -3.56 -16.97 -9.14
C ASP A 245 -4.17 -15.56 -9.06
N PHE A 246 -3.60 -14.70 -8.18
CA PHE A 246 -4.01 -13.31 -7.93
C PHE A 246 -3.06 -12.27 -8.51
#